data_e71c464deb67256cc933b73365682e0a
#
_entry.id   e71c464deb67256cc933b73365682e0a
#
_cell.length_a   1.000
_cell.length_b   1.000
_cell.length_c   1.000
_cell.angle_alpha   90.00
_cell.angle_beta   90.00
_cell.angle_gamma   90.00
#
_symmetry.space_group_name_H-M   'P 1'
#
loop_
_entity.id
_entity.type
_entity.pdbx_description
1 polymer ?
#
loop_
_entity_poly.entity_id
_entity_poly.type
_entity_poly.pdbx_seq_one_letter_code
_entity_poly.pdbx_strand_id
1 'polypeptide(L)'
;LGTPNEELTWSTWRNPRNIYMSFNDNNKSMMVSGIYEYTARNFYVTFIKAKKTTNEEDLIFLEEEYNKEETKETNKYTGKYKDNNLIIVQLEGIDNWLITEEDTPTLYKMMNNGINFTNHYSYYNGGGSTFNSEFAVNTGFITPLSYTQNAYTFNKNTFPYSLAHLFKNEGYTVNAFHMNTSEYYSRGVNYKNWGYDNYYGLVDLGTYKDDSYVLDRELILNETFKEKMFENEKFVNYIITYTNHMPFTTEKGNCRKLLKLDYLSENNLEELPKDYVYPEMTEESCARRQAKETDYMMELLLNELTERNLLDNTTIVVFTDHYLYTLSDQTILDKYKETDNNLINHTPFFIWHNNKDKKTIKEVTSQLNVLPTILNLYGIDYTSNYYIGTDALDNNYHGSVFFSDYSWYDGSIYVDGGVVTKGKEIDSLLLEDKNYYINYLIKKNDLTLKYNYFKQIKERQNKTI
;
A
#
# COMPACT_ATOMS: atom_id res chain seq x y z
N LEU A 1 5.03 29.66 -12.09
CA LEU A 1 5.15 28.40 -11.34
C LEU A 1 5.96 28.53 -10.02
N GLY A 2 6.15 29.73 -9.51
CA GLY A 2 6.84 30.01 -8.25
C GLY A 2 8.38 29.89 -8.34
N THR A 3 9.03 30.23 -7.26
CA THR A 3 10.47 30.06 -7.06
C THR A 3 10.83 28.59 -6.86
N PRO A 4 12.06 28.15 -7.22
CA PRO A 4 12.54 26.84 -6.84
C PRO A 4 12.44 26.70 -5.31
N ASN A 5 11.91 25.59 -4.83
CA ASN A 5 12.07 25.24 -3.43
C ASN A 5 13.47 24.68 -3.28
N GLU A 6 14.29 25.31 -2.47
CA GLU A 6 15.70 24.92 -2.29
C GLU A 6 15.84 23.71 -1.35
N GLU A 7 14.79 23.43 -0.55
CA GLU A 7 14.76 22.30 0.36
C GLU A 7 13.70 21.28 -0.05
N LEU A 8 14.14 20.04 -0.25
CA LEU A 8 13.25 18.88 -0.41
C LEU A 8 12.74 18.49 0.98
N THR A 9 11.57 18.99 1.35
CA THR A 9 10.88 18.62 2.57
C THR A 9 9.73 17.65 2.25
N TRP A 10 9.19 16.97 3.25
CA TRP A 10 8.00 16.12 3.11
C TRP A 10 6.79 16.89 2.50
N SER A 11 6.77 18.23 2.57
CA SER A 11 5.73 19.07 1.96
C SER A 11 5.98 19.40 0.48
N THR A 12 7.05 18.94 -0.14
CA THR A 12 7.39 19.25 -1.55
C THR A 12 6.30 18.89 -2.54
N TRP A 13 5.47 17.89 -2.23
CA TRP A 13 4.31 17.50 -3.03
C TRP A 13 3.22 18.58 -3.12
N ARG A 14 3.22 19.58 -2.22
CA ARG A 14 2.33 20.76 -2.26
C ARG A 14 2.90 21.90 -3.11
N ASN A 15 4.19 21.87 -3.39
CA ASN A 15 4.83 22.94 -4.16
C ASN A 15 4.37 22.90 -5.62
N PRO A 16 3.75 23.96 -6.17
CA PRO A 16 3.25 24.00 -7.54
C PRO A 16 4.32 23.67 -8.59
N ARG A 17 5.56 24.08 -8.36
CA ARG A 17 6.68 23.76 -9.26
C ARG A 17 7.01 22.29 -9.27
N ASN A 18 7.08 21.65 -8.10
CA ASN A 18 7.36 20.22 -8.00
C ASN A 18 6.23 19.40 -8.60
N ILE A 19 4.97 19.75 -8.35
CA ILE A 19 3.80 19.15 -9.00
C ILE A 19 3.93 19.25 -10.52
N TYR A 20 4.27 20.45 -11.03
CA TYR A 20 4.44 20.67 -12.46
C TYR A 20 5.61 19.85 -13.02
N MET A 21 6.75 19.80 -12.34
CA MET A 21 7.93 19.09 -12.82
C MET A 21 7.78 17.56 -12.76
N SER A 22 7.27 17.03 -11.66
CA SER A 22 7.10 15.58 -11.47
C SER A 22 6.00 14.98 -12.34
N PHE A 23 4.91 15.72 -12.55
CA PHE A 23 3.75 15.27 -13.31
C PHE A 23 3.17 13.92 -12.85
N ASN A 24 3.31 13.60 -11.55
CA ASN A 24 2.91 12.33 -10.97
C ASN A 24 1.44 12.30 -10.55
N ASP A 25 0.78 13.45 -10.49
CA ASP A 25 -0.62 13.61 -10.13
C ASP A 25 -1.36 14.40 -11.21
N ASN A 26 -2.22 13.74 -11.96
CA ASN A 26 -2.94 14.36 -13.07
C ASN A 26 -3.82 15.52 -12.60
N ASN A 27 -4.53 15.36 -11.48
CA ASN A 27 -5.43 16.39 -10.97
C ASN A 27 -4.66 17.62 -10.50
N LYS A 28 -3.62 17.41 -9.68
CA LYS A 28 -2.77 18.51 -9.20
C LYS A 28 -2.03 19.17 -10.36
N SER A 29 -1.51 18.39 -11.31
CA SER A 29 -0.84 18.92 -12.50
C SER A 29 -1.77 19.78 -13.33
N MET A 30 -3.03 19.37 -13.52
CA MET A 30 -4.05 20.15 -14.22
C MET A 30 -4.43 21.43 -13.45
N MET A 31 -4.55 21.34 -12.12
CA MET A 31 -4.83 22.52 -11.27
C MET A 31 -3.73 23.57 -11.32
N VAL A 32 -2.47 23.13 -11.35
CA VAL A 32 -1.29 24.01 -11.38
C VAL A 32 -1.04 24.61 -12.76
N SER A 33 -1.19 23.82 -13.83
CA SER A 33 -0.84 24.24 -15.19
C SER A 33 -2.04 24.73 -16.01
N GLY A 34 -3.25 24.45 -15.58
CA GLY A 34 -4.47 24.68 -16.37
C GLY A 34 -4.69 23.61 -17.45
N ILE A 35 -5.91 23.52 -17.94
CA ILE A 35 -6.33 22.41 -18.81
C ILE A 35 -5.56 22.37 -20.14
N TYR A 36 -5.23 23.48 -20.74
CA TYR A 36 -4.55 23.52 -22.05
C TYR A 36 -3.11 23.03 -21.95
N GLU A 37 -2.35 23.59 -21.00
CA GLU A 37 -0.95 23.19 -20.78
C GLU A 37 -0.89 21.72 -20.31
N TYR A 38 -1.78 21.33 -19.38
CA TYR A 38 -1.89 19.94 -18.95
C TYR A 38 -2.15 18.99 -20.13
N THR A 39 -3.10 19.31 -21.01
CA THR A 39 -3.44 18.46 -22.17
C THR A 39 -2.27 18.34 -23.14
N ALA A 40 -1.63 19.45 -23.48
CA ALA A 40 -0.47 19.46 -24.35
C ALA A 40 0.69 18.64 -23.76
N ARG A 41 0.95 18.82 -22.48
CA ARG A 41 2.03 18.10 -21.78
C ARG A 41 1.70 16.63 -21.59
N ASN A 42 0.46 16.29 -21.25
CA ASN A 42 0.02 14.90 -21.13
C ASN A 42 0.16 14.17 -22.48
N PHE A 43 -0.24 14.83 -23.57
CA PHE A 43 -0.03 14.30 -24.92
C PHE A 43 1.47 14.11 -25.22
N TYR A 44 2.30 15.10 -24.90
CA TYR A 44 3.75 15.01 -25.09
C TYR A 44 4.36 13.86 -24.29
N VAL A 45 4.03 13.75 -23.00
CA VAL A 45 4.55 12.69 -22.12
C VAL A 45 4.06 11.31 -22.58
N THR A 46 2.78 11.20 -22.94
CA THR A 46 2.16 9.90 -23.30
C THR A 46 2.58 9.42 -24.69
N PHE A 47 2.66 10.31 -25.67
CA PHE A 47 2.81 9.89 -27.07
C PHE A 47 4.16 10.26 -27.69
N ILE A 48 4.86 11.25 -27.17
CA ILE A 48 6.13 11.72 -27.73
C ILE A 48 7.30 11.30 -26.85
N LYS A 49 7.29 11.65 -25.57
CA LYS A 49 8.34 11.28 -24.62
C LYS A 49 8.35 9.76 -24.35
N ALA A 50 7.16 9.16 -24.30
CA ALA A 50 6.98 7.72 -24.16
C ALA A 50 7.15 6.94 -25.49
N LYS A 51 7.53 7.57 -26.60
CA LYS A 51 8.03 6.82 -27.75
C LYS A 51 9.25 6.05 -27.28
N LYS A 52 8.99 4.79 -26.95
CA LYS A 52 9.96 3.80 -26.55
C LYS A 52 10.96 3.61 -27.69
N THR A 53 11.99 4.42 -27.74
CA THR A 53 13.23 3.95 -28.35
C THR A 53 13.67 2.81 -27.45
N THR A 54 13.47 1.60 -27.94
CA THR A 54 13.95 0.39 -27.27
C THR A 54 15.46 0.54 -27.18
N ASN A 55 15.98 0.74 -25.97
CA ASN A 55 17.42 0.74 -25.77
C ASN A 55 17.85 -0.73 -25.62
N GLU A 56 18.73 -1.17 -26.48
CA GLU A 56 19.23 -2.55 -26.49
C GLU A 56 19.98 -2.89 -25.17
N GLU A 57 20.71 -1.92 -24.62
CA GLU A 57 21.39 -2.07 -23.32
C GLU A 57 20.41 -2.30 -22.15
N ASP A 58 19.25 -1.62 -22.18
CA ASP A 58 18.20 -1.83 -21.18
C ASP A 58 17.64 -3.26 -21.25
N LEU A 59 17.45 -3.79 -22.48
CA LEU A 59 16.94 -5.15 -22.66
C LEU A 59 17.97 -6.21 -22.27
N ILE A 60 19.24 -5.99 -22.60
CA ILE A 60 20.35 -6.87 -22.17
C ILE A 60 20.40 -6.90 -20.64
N PHE A 61 20.35 -5.74 -19.99
CA PHE A 61 20.31 -5.67 -18.52
C PHE A 61 19.17 -6.49 -17.92
N LEU A 62 17.95 -6.35 -18.46
CA LEU A 62 16.79 -7.12 -17.96
C LEU A 62 16.94 -8.62 -18.24
N GLU A 63 17.49 -9.00 -19.40
CA GLU A 63 17.71 -10.40 -19.75
C GLU A 63 18.75 -11.06 -18.82
N GLU A 64 19.86 -10.38 -18.56
CA GLU A 64 20.88 -10.84 -17.63
C GLU A 64 20.29 -10.97 -16.21
N GLU A 65 19.48 -9.98 -15.79
CA GLU A 65 18.89 -9.94 -14.47
C GLU A 65 17.90 -11.09 -14.22
N TYR A 66 16.99 -11.31 -15.15
CA TYR A 66 15.93 -12.31 -14.98
C TYR A 66 16.37 -13.74 -15.35
N ASN A 67 17.55 -13.92 -15.92
CA ASN A 67 18.18 -15.23 -16.16
C ASN A 67 19.17 -15.66 -15.07
N LYS A 68 19.41 -14.84 -14.04
CA LYS A 68 20.22 -15.25 -12.89
C LYS A 68 19.59 -16.46 -12.22
N GLU A 69 20.38 -17.53 -12.05
CA GLU A 69 19.96 -18.64 -11.22
C GLU A 69 19.91 -18.19 -9.75
N GLU A 70 18.78 -18.36 -9.13
CA GLU A 70 18.61 -18.13 -7.70
C GLU A 70 18.26 -19.44 -7.00
N THR A 71 19.01 -19.73 -5.95
CA THR A 71 18.66 -20.80 -5.02
C THR A 71 17.68 -20.25 -4.00
N LYS A 72 16.42 -20.70 -4.07
CA LYS A 72 15.45 -20.40 -3.04
C LYS A 72 15.81 -21.18 -1.77
N GLU A 73 16.20 -20.47 -0.75
CA GLU A 73 16.38 -21.05 0.57
C GLU A 73 15.04 -21.15 1.30
N THR A 74 14.79 -22.29 1.92
CA THR A 74 13.64 -22.46 2.81
C THR A 74 14.06 -22.05 4.24
N ASN A 75 13.13 -21.49 4.99
CA ASN A 75 13.33 -21.14 6.39
C ASN A 75 12.20 -21.74 7.25
N LYS A 76 12.26 -21.56 8.55
CA LYS A 76 11.27 -22.13 9.49
C LYS A 76 9.84 -21.61 9.30
N TYR A 77 9.65 -20.56 8.51
CA TYR A 77 8.35 -19.98 8.19
C TYR A 77 7.81 -20.48 6.84
N THR A 78 8.61 -21.14 6.02
CA THR A 78 8.19 -21.63 4.70
C THR A 78 7.02 -22.60 4.84
N GLY A 79 5.90 -22.23 4.25
CA GLY A 79 4.67 -23.04 4.27
C GLY A 79 3.96 -23.09 5.63
N LYS A 80 4.30 -22.21 6.56
CA LYS A 80 3.72 -22.19 7.90
C LYS A 80 2.19 -22.02 7.89
N TYR A 81 1.66 -21.26 6.95
CA TYR A 81 0.23 -21.02 6.75
C TYR A 81 -0.30 -21.63 5.45
N LYS A 82 0.39 -22.67 4.96
CA LYS A 82 -0.06 -23.41 3.78
C LYS A 82 -1.52 -23.86 3.96
N ASP A 83 -2.28 -23.72 2.91
CA ASP A 83 -3.72 -24.05 2.85
C ASP A 83 -4.66 -23.24 3.73
N ASN A 84 -4.16 -22.28 4.51
CA ASN A 84 -5.02 -21.32 5.22
C ASN A 84 -5.65 -20.32 4.23
N ASN A 85 -6.82 -19.82 4.59
CA ASN A 85 -7.37 -18.64 3.94
C ASN A 85 -6.52 -17.41 4.22
N LEU A 86 -6.52 -16.46 3.31
CA LEU A 86 -5.78 -15.21 3.43
C LEU A 86 -6.72 -14.01 3.34
N ILE A 87 -6.64 -13.13 4.33
CA ILE A 87 -7.25 -11.80 4.25
C ILE A 87 -6.12 -10.78 4.31
N ILE A 88 -6.08 -9.88 3.35
CA ILE A 88 -5.16 -8.75 3.35
C ILE A 88 -5.99 -7.49 3.59
N VAL A 89 -5.66 -6.76 4.65
CA VAL A 89 -6.31 -5.50 4.98
C VAL A 89 -5.33 -4.35 4.77
N GLN A 90 -5.59 -3.56 3.75
CA GLN A 90 -4.91 -2.31 3.52
C GLN A 90 -5.64 -1.20 4.25
N LEU A 91 -5.01 -0.67 5.29
CA LEU A 91 -5.57 0.40 6.12
C LEU A 91 -5.34 1.76 5.46
N GLU A 92 -6.39 2.51 5.22
CA GLU A 92 -6.33 3.90 4.75
C GLU A 92 -5.84 4.81 5.86
N GLY A 93 -4.62 5.34 5.73
CA GLY A 93 -4.08 6.39 6.60
C GLY A 93 -3.97 6.05 8.10
N ILE A 94 -4.06 4.78 8.50
CA ILE A 94 -3.87 4.38 9.91
C ILE A 94 -2.39 4.33 10.22
N ASP A 95 -1.88 5.39 10.80
CA ASP A 95 -0.48 5.54 11.17
C ASP A 95 -0.16 4.85 12.51
N ASN A 96 1.11 4.58 12.79
CA ASN A 96 1.56 3.90 14.01
C ASN A 96 1.02 4.54 15.29
N TRP A 97 0.95 5.88 15.35
CA TRP A 97 0.47 6.61 16.53
C TRP A 97 -1.04 6.50 16.76
N LEU A 98 -1.78 6.01 15.77
CA LEU A 98 -3.22 5.70 15.89
C LEU A 98 -3.47 4.29 16.41
N ILE A 99 -2.47 3.39 16.40
CA ILE A 99 -2.63 2.02 16.91
C ILE A 99 -2.24 1.98 18.39
N THR A 100 -3.24 2.21 19.22
CA THR A 100 -3.10 2.24 20.69
C THR A 100 -4.10 1.30 21.35
N GLU A 101 -3.83 0.91 22.60
CA GLU A 101 -4.76 0.09 23.37
C GLU A 101 -6.08 0.81 23.65
N GLU A 102 -6.07 2.14 23.73
CA GLU A 102 -7.24 2.98 23.98
C GLU A 102 -8.09 3.22 22.74
N ASP A 103 -7.44 3.56 21.62
CA ASP A 103 -8.15 4.01 20.41
C ASP A 103 -8.48 2.85 19.46
N THR A 104 -7.59 1.86 19.35
CA THR A 104 -7.70 0.77 18.38
C THR A 104 -7.30 -0.57 19.01
N PRO A 105 -8.05 -1.02 20.05
CA PRO A 105 -7.67 -2.18 20.86
C PRO A 105 -7.57 -3.49 20.06
N THR A 106 -8.36 -3.67 19.02
CA THR A 106 -8.32 -4.86 18.17
C THR A 106 -7.03 -4.90 17.35
N LEU A 107 -6.72 -3.85 16.61
CA LEU A 107 -5.49 -3.72 15.84
C LEU A 107 -4.26 -3.79 16.74
N TYR A 108 -4.30 -3.10 17.90
CA TYR A 108 -3.22 -3.13 18.89
C TYR A 108 -2.95 -4.54 19.38
N LYS A 109 -4.02 -5.30 19.74
CA LYS A 109 -3.91 -6.68 20.17
C LYS A 109 -3.40 -7.61 19.08
N MET A 110 -3.91 -7.46 17.85
CA MET A 110 -3.46 -8.25 16.71
C MET A 110 -1.97 -8.00 16.42
N MET A 111 -1.54 -6.75 16.34
CA MET A 111 -0.16 -6.35 16.10
C MET A 111 0.80 -6.90 17.16
N ASN A 112 0.42 -6.83 18.43
CA ASN A 112 1.26 -7.28 19.54
C ASN A 112 1.27 -8.80 19.76
N ASN A 113 0.35 -9.56 19.16
CA ASN A 113 0.28 -11.01 19.24
C ASN A 113 0.59 -11.72 17.91
N GLY A 114 0.86 -10.99 16.84
CA GLY A 114 1.26 -11.50 15.53
C GLY A 114 2.76 -11.36 15.25
N ILE A 115 3.12 -11.57 14.00
CA ILE A 115 4.45 -11.23 13.47
C ILE A 115 4.43 -9.74 13.13
N ASN A 116 5.06 -8.92 13.96
CA ASN A 116 5.06 -7.47 13.85
C ASN A 116 6.38 -6.96 13.28
N PHE A 117 6.33 -6.26 12.15
CA PHE A 117 7.46 -5.64 11.46
C PHE A 117 7.59 -4.19 11.93
N THR A 118 8.33 -3.97 12.98
CA THR A 118 8.37 -2.70 13.72
C THR A 118 9.14 -1.59 13.01
N ASN A 119 9.78 -1.87 11.89
CA ASN A 119 10.56 -0.90 11.11
C ASN A 119 10.15 -0.96 9.64
N HIS A 120 8.85 -0.80 9.40
CA HIS A 120 8.23 -0.88 8.08
C HIS A 120 7.91 0.51 7.51
N TYR A 121 8.13 0.67 6.21
CA TYR A 121 7.93 1.94 5.52
C TYR A 121 6.99 1.77 4.33
N SER A 122 5.98 2.63 4.26
CA SER A 122 5.14 2.77 3.08
C SER A 122 5.89 3.53 1.99
N TYR A 123 5.46 3.32 0.74
CA TYR A 123 6.01 4.01 -0.40
C TYR A 123 5.07 5.13 -0.85
N TYR A 124 5.35 6.35 -0.40
CA TYR A 124 4.61 7.53 -0.82
C TYR A 124 5.34 8.25 -1.96
N ASN A 125 4.68 8.37 -3.10
CA ASN A 125 5.19 9.05 -4.30
C ASN A 125 4.12 9.99 -4.91
N GLY A 126 3.56 10.88 -4.12
CA GLY A 126 2.57 11.86 -4.60
C GLY A 126 1.23 11.23 -4.98
N GLY A 127 0.67 11.64 -6.13
CA GLY A 127 -0.67 11.23 -6.54
C GLY A 127 -0.87 9.74 -6.69
N GLY A 128 -2.01 9.24 -6.20
CA GLY A 128 -2.34 7.83 -6.23
C GLY A 128 -1.70 7.02 -5.10
N SER A 129 -1.33 7.66 -3.99
CA SER A 129 -0.60 7.02 -2.89
C SER A 129 -1.25 5.74 -2.37
N THR A 130 -2.56 5.72 -2.17
CA THR A 130 -3.30 4.49 -1.80
C THR A 130 -3.08 3.39 -2.84
N PHE A 131 -3.22 3.71 -4.14
CA PHE A 131 -3.04 2.74 -5.22
C PHE A 131 -1.58 2.31 -5.41
N ASN A 132 -0.61 3.17 -5.11
CA ASN A 132 0.81 2.80 -5.16
C ASN A 132 1.11 1.62 -4.21
N SER A 133 0.45 1.60 -3.05
CA SER A 133 0.56 0.52 -2.07
C SER A 133 -0.14 -0.76 -2.53
N GLU A 134 -1.33 -0.63 -3.12
CA GLU A 134 -2.02 -1.75 -3.78
C GLU A 134 -1.12 -2.36 -4.85
N PHE A 135 -0.50 -1.52 -5.68
CA PHE A 135 0.38 -1.95 -6.76
C PHE A 135 1.61 -2.69 -6.23
N ALA A 136 2.27 -2.15 -5.20
CA ALA A 136 3.46 -2.75 -4.61
C ALA A 136 3.18 -4.14 -4.02
N VAL A 137 2.12 -4.27 -3.21
CA VAL A 137 1.77 -5.52 -2.54
C VAL A 137 1.26 -6.58 -3.51
N ASN A 138 0.56 -6.18 -4.57
CA ASN A 138 0.04 -7.14 -5.55
C ASN A 138 1.04 -7.57 -6.60
N THR A 139 1.97 -6.70 -6.99
CA THR A 139 2.88 -6.97 -8.12
C THR A 139 4.34 -7.13 -7.74
N GLY A 140 4.76 -6.63 -6.57
CA GLY A 140 6.17 -6.56 -6.15
C GLY A 140 6.97 -5.44 -6.82
N PHE A 141 6.29 -4.46 -7.45
CA PHE A 141 6.87 -3.29 -8.10
C PHE A 141 6.27 -2.01 -7.55
N ILE A 142 7.02 -0.92 -7.66
CA ILE A 142 6.56 0.42 -7.26
C ILE A 142 6.44 1.35 -8.47
N THR A 143 5.77 2.48 -8.27
CA THR A 143 5.74 3.58 -9.23
C THR A 143 7.17 3.94 -9.65
N PRO A 144 7.45 4.06 -10.97
CA PRO A 144 8.79 4.39 -11.44
C PRO A 144 9.35 5.68 -10.87
N LEU A 145 10.66 5.71 -10.62
CA LEU A 145 11.38 6.88 -10.14
C LEU A 145 12.05 7.65 -11.27
N SER A 146 12.62 6.95 -12.27
CA SER A 146 13.40 7.57 -13.33
C SER A 146 12.58 8.19 -14.47
N TYR A 147 11.28 7.91 -14.51
CA TYR A 147 10.34 8.52 -15.44
C TYR A 147 8.96 8.68 -14.83
N THR A 148 8.16 9.59 -15.37
CA THR A 148 6.85 9.93 -14.85
C THR A 148 5.77 9.02 -15.41
N GLN A 149 5.22 8.15 -14.59
CA GLN A 149 4.03 7.33 -14.88
C GLN A 149 3.37 6.89 -13.58
N ASN A 150 2.06 7.09 -13.46
CA ASN A 150 1.31 6.64 -12.29
C ASN A 150 1.08 5.12 -12.31
N ALA A 151 1.14 4.46 -11.15
CA ALA A 151 0.97 3.01 -11.02
C ALA A 151 -0.33 2.50 -11.65
N TYR A 152 -1.45 3.21 -11.48
CA TYR A 152 -2.74 2.81 -12.03
C TYR A 152 -2.83 2.81 -13.57
N THR A 153 -1.84 3.38 -14.25
CA THR A 153 -1.77 3.39 -15.72
C THR A 153 -1.04 2.17 -16.30
N PHE A 154 -0.46 1.30 -15.46
CA PHE A 154 0.14 0.03 -15.90
C PHE A 154 -0.88 -1.10 -16.12
N ASN A 155 -2.15 -0.75 -16.28
CA ASN A 155 -3.24 -1.70 -16.54
C ASN A 155 -3.12 -2.49 -17.86
N LYS A 156 -2.14 -2.14 -18.70
CA LYS A 156 -1.79 -2.87 -19.95
C LYS A 156 -0.52 -3.71 -19.83
N ASN A 157 0.20 -3.60 -18.70
CA ASN A 157 1.35 -4.43 -18.45
C ASN A 157 0.91 -5.82 -17.98
N THR A 158 1.73 -6.82 -18.23
CA THR A 158 1.49 -8.21 -17.83
C THR A 158 2.17 -8.49 -16.49
N PHE A 159 1.42 -9.01 -15.51
CA PHE A 159 1.91 -9.35 -14.17
C PHE A 159 1.61 -10.82 -13.82
N PRO A 160 2.26 -11.80 -14.48
CA PRO A 160 1.94 -13.22 -14.33
C PRO A 160 2.33 -13.79 -12.97
N TYR A 161 3.15 -13.08 -12.22
CA TYR A 161 3.67 -13.46 -10.91
C TYR A 161 3.10 -12.56 -9.80
N SER A 162 1.96 -11.90 -10.06
CA SER A 162 1.22 -11.15 -9.04
C SER A 162 0.63 -12.09 -7.99
N LEU A 163 0.31 -11.53 -6.83
CA LEU A 163 -0.29 -12.26 -5.72
C LEU A 163 -1.47 -13.12 -6.19
N ALA A 164 -2.44 -12.52 -6.87
CA ALA A 164 -3.65 -13.24 -7.28
C ALA A 164 -3.37 -14.37 -8.27
N HIS A 165 -2.50 -14.16 -9.26
CA HIS A 165 -2.16 -15.24 -10.20
C HIS A 165 -1.53 -16.43 -9.49
N LEU A 166 -0.61 -16.20 -8.55
CA LEU A 166 0.07 -17.28 -7.83
C LEU A 166 -0.87 -18.03 -6.90
N PHE A 167 -1.71 -17.32 -6.14
CA PHE A 167 -2.70 -17.98 -5.29
C PHE A 167 -3.77 -18.75 -6.07
N LYS A 168 -4.18 -18.24 -7.23
CA LYS A 168 -5.11 -19.01 -8.11
C LYS A 168 -4.51 -20.31 -8.63
N ASN A 169 -3.20 -20.33 -8.91
CA ASN A 169 -2.52 -21.58 -9.28
C ASN A 169 -2.57 -22.63 -8.15
N GLU A 170 -2.69 -22.18 -6.90
CA GLU A 170 -2.86 -23.04 -5.72
C GLU A 170 -4.36 -23.31 -5.38
N GLY A 171 -5.27 -22.96 -6.28
CA GLY A 171 -6.70 -23.24 -6.18
C GLY A 171 -7.50 -22.29 -5.29
N TYR A 172 -6.97 -21.11 -4.97
CA TYR A 172 -7.72 -20.08 -4.25
C TYR A 172 -8.63 -19.29 -5.18
N THR A 173 -9.79 -18.89 -4.69
CA THR A 173 -10.59 -17.79 -5.25
C THR A 173 -10.05 -16.47 -4.70
N VAL A 174 -9.79 -15.50 -5.56
CA VAL A 174 -9.13 -14.24 -5.17
C VAL A 174 -10.04 -13.05 -5.49
N ASN A 175 -10.54 -12.39 -4.45
CA ASN A 175 -11.43 -11.24 -4.57
C ASN A 175 -10.86 -10.00 -3.86
N ALA A 176 -11.28 -8.82 -4.31
CA ALA A 176 -10.97 -7.56 -3.65
C ALA A 176 -12.26 -6.77 -3.36
N PHE A 177 -12.21 -5.99 -2.27
CA PHE A 177 -13.36 -5.25 -1.74
C PHE A 177 -12.95 -3.84 -1.32
N HIS A 178 -13.73 -2.84 -1.75
CA HIS A 178 -13.50 -1.46 -1.34
C HIS A 178 -14.79 -0.64 -1.45
N MET A 179 -15.02 0.23 -0.46
CA MET A 179 -16.16 1.15 -0.44
C MET A 179 -15.94 2.40 -1.29
N ASN A 180 -15.32 2.21 -2.47
CA ASN A 180 -15.16 3.23 -3.52
C ASN A 180 -15.47 2.60 -4.89
N THR A 181 -15.56 3.42 -5.94
CA THR A 181 -15.91 2.92 -7.27
C THR A 181 -14.73 2.17 -7.92
N SER A 182 -15.06 1.21 -8.78
CA SER A 182 -14.07 0.43 -9.55
C SER A 182 -13.33 1.26 -10.60
N GLU A 183 -13.91 2.39 -10.99
CA GLU A 183 -13.34 3.34 -11.97
C GLU A 183 -12.21 4.17 -11.36
N TYR A 184 -12.29 4.46 -10.05
CA TYR A 184 -11.27 5.25 -9.38
C TYR A 184 -9.93 4.50 -9.38
N TYR A 185 -8.87 5.15 -9.87
CA TYR A 185 -7.57 4.51 -10.18
C TYR A 185 -7.67 3.33 -11.17
N SER A 186 -8.74 3.22 -11.93
CA SER A 186 -8.98 2.07 -12.82
C SER A 186 -8.83 0.73 -12.08
N ARG A 187 -9.27 0.66 -10.83
CA ARG A 187 -9.09 -0.53 -9.97
C ARG A 187 -9.69 -1.77 -10.59
N GLY A 188 -10.92 -1.72 -11.08
CA GLY A 188 -11.55 -2.87 -11.73
C GLY A 188 -10.73 -3.47 -12.88
N VAL A 189 -10.05 -2.63 -13.66
CA VAL A 189 -9.18 -3.08 -14.76
C VAL A 189 -7.86 -3.62 -14.23
N ASN A 190 -7.22 -2.92 -13.26
CA ASN A 190 -5.94 -3.32 -12.71
C ASN A 190 -6.04 -4.65 -11.94
N TYR A 191 -7.03 -4.80 -11.06
CA TYR A 191 -7.22 -6.02 -10.29
C TYR A 191 -7.50 -7.24 -11.19
N LYS A 192 -8.34 -7.07 -12.22
CA LYS A 192 -8.55 -8.09 -13.23
C LYS A 192 -7.23 -8.45 -13.95
N ASN A 193 -6.42 -7.46 -14.28
CA ASN A 193 -5.11 -7.65 -14.93
C ASN A 193 -4.11 -8.38 -14.01
N TRP A 194 -4.20 -8.16 -12.69
CA TRP A 194 -3.40 -8.87 -11.69
C TRP A 194 -3.91 -10.29 -11.39
N GLY A 195 -5.03 -10.71 -11.99
CA GLY A 195 -5.56 -12.07 -11.89
C GLY A 195 -6.67 -12.25 -10.86
N TYR A 196 -7.17 -11.20 -10.23
CA TYR A 196 -8.33 -11.29 -9.34
C TYR A 196 -9.55 -11.84 -10.08
N ASP A 197 -10.34 -12.66 -9.42
CA ASP A 197 -11.61 -13.14 -9.96
C ASP A 197 -12.61 -12.00 -10.02
N ASN A 198 -12.71 -11.23 -8.92
CA ASN A 198 -13.58 -10.06 -8.86
C ASN A 198 -12.95 -8.93 -8.05
N TYR A 199 -13.33 -7.71 -8.42
CA TYR A 199 -13.18 -6.50 -7.62
C TYR A 199 -14.59 -5.96 -7.33
N TYR A 200 -14.98 -6.01 -6.06
CA TYR A 200 -16.29 -5.55 -5.60
C TYR A 200 -16.17 -4.12 -5.06
N GLY A 201 -16.60 -3.16 -5.84
CA GLY A 201 -16.67 -1.76 -5.45
C GLY A 201 -18.00 -1.37 -4.84
N LEU A 202 -18.14 -0.08 -4.55
CA LEU A 202 -19.32 0.52 -3.93
C LEU A 202 -20.64 0.16 -4.64
N VAL A 203 -20.62 0.11 -5.97
CA VAL A 203 -21.81 -0.21 -6.79
C VAL A 203 -22.15 -1.70 -6.69
N ASP A 204 -21.16 -2.55 -6.79
CA ASP A 204 -21.33 -4.01 -6.73
C ASP A 204 -21.88 -4.46 -5.37
N LEU A 205 -21.48 -3.76 -4.30
CA LEU A 205 -21.93 -4.01 -2.93
C LEU A 205 -23.30 -3.39 -2.63
N GLY A 206 -23.89 -2.63 -3.58
CA GLY A 206 -25.18 -1.96 -3.38
C GLY A 206 -25.17 -0.86 -2.31
N THR A 207 -23.99 -0.33 -1.99
CA THR A 207 -23.81 0.68 -0.93
C THR A 207 -23.72 2.10 -1.47
N TYR A 208 -23.94 2.28 -2.77
CA TYR A 208 -23.97 3.61 -3.37
C TYR A 208 -25.07 4.45 -2.73
N LYS A 209 -24.69 5.56 -2.11
CA LYS A 209 -25.57 6.58 -1.52
C LYS A 209 -25.10 7.95 -2.01
N ASP A 210 -25.99 8.92 -2.00
CA ASP A 210 -25.65 10.32 -2.29
C ASP A 210 -24.67 10.92 -1.27
N ASP A 211 -24.55 10.30 -0.08
CA ASP A 211 -23.54 10.63 0.92
C ASP A 211 -22.21 9.95 0.57
N SER A 212 -21.22 10.76 0.25
CA SER A 212 -19.87 10.30 -0.14
C SER A 212 -19.04 9.75 1.01
N TYR A 213 -19.53 9.80 2.25
CA TYR A 213 -18.82 9.37 3.45
C TYR A 213 -19.30 8.01 3.93
N VAL A 214 -18.50 6.98 3.71
CA VAL A 214 -18.78 5.59 4.08
C VAL A 214 -17.95 5.17 5.28
N LEU A 215 -18.53 4.33 6.14
CA LEU A 215 -17.85 3.78 7.30
C LEU A 215 -17.41 2.34 7.04
N ASP A 216 -16.23 1.96 7.51
CA ASP A 216 -15.66 0.63 7.27
C ASP A 216 -16.55 -0.48 7.85
N ARG A 217 -17.27 -0.24 8.96
CA ARG A 217 -18.25 -1.20 9.48
C ARG A 217 -19.34 -1.54 8.46
N GLU A 218 -19.73 -0.59 7.60
CA GLU A 218 -20.78 -0.78 6.59
C GLU A 218 -20.36 -1.85 5.56
N LEU A 219 -19.06 -2.05 5.35
CA LEU A 219 -18.53 -3.12 4.50
C LEU A 219 -18.80 -4.49 5.13
N ILE A 220 -18.39 -4.70 6.37
CA ILE A 220 -18.51 -6.01 7.04
C ILE A 220 -19.98 -6.36 7.34
N LEU A 221 -20.81 -5.36 7.61
CA LEU A 221 -22.24 -5.57 7.84
C LEU A 221 -23.05 -5.79 6.57
N ASN A 222 -22.44 -5.62 5.40
CA ASN A 222 -23.11 -5.79 4.11
C ASN A 222 -23.28 -7.27 3.76
N GLU A 223 -24.51 -7.69 3.49
CA GLU A 223 -24.81 -9.11 3.20
C GLU A 223 -24.18 -9.58 1.90
N THR A 224 -24.12 -8.74 0.86
CA THR A 224 -23.44 -9.07 -0.41
C THR A 224 -21.94 -9.27 -0.18
N PHE A 225 -21.32 -8.42 0.66
CA PHE A 225 -19.93 -8.60 1.04
C PHE A 225 -19.71 -9.96 1.71
N LYS A 226 -20.52 -10.29 2.72
CA LYS A 226 -20.39 -11.57 3.44
C LYS A 226 -20.59 -12.76 2.50
N GLU A 227 -21.59 -12.71 1.62
CA GLU A 227 -21.82 -13.74 0.63
C GLU A 227 -20.57 -13.93 -0.25
N LYS A 228 -20.04 -12.86 -0.85
CA LYS A 228 -18.93 -12.92 -1.80
C LYS A 228 -17.59 -13.24 -1.14
N MET A 229 -17.38 -12.78 0.09
CA MET A 229 -16.17 -13.04 0.85
C MET A 229 -16.03 -14.52 1.24
N PHE A 230 -17.15 -15.17 1.56
CA PHE A 230 -17.19 -16.55 2.08
C PHE A 230 -17.82 -17.57 1.14
N GLU A 231 -18.02 -17.21 -0.14
CA GLU A 231 -18.63 -18.08 -1.16
C GLU A 231 -17.82 -19.36 -1.39
N ASN A 232 -16.50 -19.33 -1.22
CA ASN A 232 -15.58 -20.43 -1.48
C ASN A 232 -14.85 -20.84 -0.21
N GLU A 233 -14.55 -22.13 -0.10
CA GLU A 233 -13.84 -22.70 1.07
C GLU A 233 -12.38 -22.21 1.16
N LYS A 234 -11.73 -21.98 0.02
CA LYS A 234 -10.33 -21.57 -0.08
C LYS A 234 -10.25 -20.20 -0.79
N PHE A 235 -9.96 -19.16 -0.04
CA PHE A 235 -10.02 -17.79 -0.55
C PHE A 235 -8.83 -16.92 -0.15
N VAL A 236 -8.58 -15.93 -1.01
CA VAL A 236 -7.80 -14.73 -0.72
C VAL A 236 -8.73 -13.52 -0.89
N ASN A 237 -8.89 -12.73 0.16
CA ASN A 237 -9.70 -11.51 0.12
C ASN A 237 -8.85 -10.29 0.46
N TYR A 238 -8.76 -9.34 -0.46
CA TYR A 238 -8.07 -8.09 -0.30
C TYR A 238 -9.07 -6.98 0.04
N ILE A 239 -8.96 -6.42 1.21
CA ILE A 239 -9.87 -5.39 1.73
C ILE A 239 -9.12 -4.06 1.83
N ILE A 240 -9.67 -3.00 1.24
CA ILE A 240 -9.18 -1.64 1.35
C ILE A 240 -10.15 -0.86 2.22
N THR A 241 -9.68 -0.32 3.35
CA THR A 241 -10.51 0.51 4.22
C THR A 241 -10.68 1.93 3.66
N TYR A 242 -11.58 2.71 4.25
CA TYR A 242 -11.92 4.04 3.74
C TYR A 242 -12.10 5.10 4.83
N THR A 243 -12.57 4.71 6.02
CA THR A 243 -13.07 5.66 7.02
C THR A 243 -12.03 6.68 7.46
N ASN A 244 -10.76 6.29 7.58
CA ASN A 244 -9.70 7.21 8.04
C ASN A 244 -9.16 8.13 6.94
N HIS A 245 -9.89 8.25 5.82
CA HIS A 245 -9.61 9.24 4.78
C HIS A 245 -10.04 10.65 5.24
N MET A 246 -9.29 11.68 4.84
CA MET A 246 -9.66 13.08 5.08
C MET A 246 -11.08 13.41 4.58
N PRO A 247 -11.75 14.43 5.12
CA PRO A 247 -11.28 15.45 6.07
C PRO A 247 -11.43 15.02 7.54
N PHE A 248 -10.54 15.55 8.39
CA PHE A 248 -10.56 15.31 9.83
C PHE A 248 -11.19 16.54 10.55
N THR A 249 -12.48 16.72 10.41
CA THR A 249 -13.19 17.89 10.93
C THR A 249 -14.63 17.55 11.33
N THR A 250 -15.20 18.32 12.26
CA THR A 250 -16.59 18.20 12.67
C THR A 250 -17.58 18.92 11.75
N GLU A 251 -17.09 19.67 10.77
CA GLU A 251 -17.94 20.37 9.81
C GLU A 251 -18.53 19.44 8.75
N LYS A 252 -17.75 18.45 8.33
CA LYS A 252 -18.12 17.45 7.29
C LYS A 252 -17.26 16.19 7.44
N GLY A 253 -17.57 15.15 6.68
CA GLY A 253 -16.75 13.93 6.60
C GLY A 253 -17.11 12.89 7.65
N ASN A 254 -16.26 11.87 7.72
CA ASN A 254 -16.47 10.71 8.58
C ASN A 254 -16.45 11.07 10.07
N CYS A 255 -15.60 12.01 10.51
CA CYS A 255 -15.60 12.46 11.89
C CYS A 255 -16.99 12.99 12.30
N ARG A 256 -17.58 13.90 11.50
CA ARG A 256 -18.94 14.40 11.75
C ARG A 256 -19.99 13.31 11.75
N LYS A 257 -19.93 12.38 10.81
CA LYS A 257 -20.86 11.23 10.71
C LYS A 257 -20.78 10.36 11.96
N LEU A 258 -19.58 10.08 12.45
CA LEU A 258 -19.34 9.26 13.63
C LEU A 258 -19.85 9.94 14.90
N LEU A 259 -19.58 11.24 15.08
CA LEU A 259 -20.09 12.01 16.22
C LEU A 259 -21.63 12.04 16.27
N LYS A 260 -22.25 12.13 15.09
CA LYS A 260 -23.71 11.99 15.01
C LYS A 260 -24.19 10.63 15.52
N LEU A 261 -23.54 9.55 15.05
CA LEU A 261 -23.91 8.18 15.44
C LEU A 261 -23.67 7.94 16.93
N ASP A 262 -22.58 8.44 17.46
CA ASP A 262 -22.25 8.35 18.90
C ASP A 262 -23.34 9.02 19.73
N TYR A 263 -23.68 10.27 19.41
CA TYR A 263 -24.72 11.00 20.13
C TYR A 263 -26.10 10.33 20.07
N LEU A 264 -26.50 9.85 18.87
CA LEU A 264 -27.76 9.13 18.70
C LEU A 264 -27.82 7.85 19.53
N SER A 265 -26.75 7.08 19.51
CA SER A 265 -26.64 5.82 20.28
C SER A 265 -26.66 6.06 21.77
N GLU A 266 -25.87 7.02 22.27
CA GLU A 266 -25.78 7.34 23.71
C GLU A 266 -27.10 7.84 24.30
N ASN A 267 -27.91 8.53 23.48
CA ASN A 267 -29.19 9.12 23.92
C ASN A 267 -30.42 8.32 23.48
N ASN A 268 -30.23 7.15 22.83
CA ASN A 268 -31.32 6.33 22.26
C ASN A 268 -32.26 7.13 21.34
N LEU A 269 -31.71 7.95 20.45
CA LEU A 269 -32.44 8.79 19.50
C LEU A 269 -32.28 8.26 18.08
N GLU A 270 -33.31 8.49 17.24
CA GLU A 270 -33.26 8.19 15.81
C GLU A 270 -32.75 9.40 14.98
N GLU A 271 -33.00 10.64 15.48
CA GLU A 271 -32.60 11.87 14.80
C GLU A 271 -31.98 12.86 15.80
N LEU A 272 -31.10 13.72 15.29
CA LEU A 272 -30.49 14.77 16.09
C LEU A 272 -31.54 15.83 16.50
N PRO A 273 -31.47 16.35 17.76
CA PRO A 273 -32.24 17.50 18.15
C PRO A 273 -31.99 18.70 17.21
N LYS A 274 -32.99 19.56 16.99
CA LYS A 274 -32.87 20.71 16.10
C LYS A 274 -31.82 21.73 16.56
N ASP A 275 -31.55 21.77 17.84
CA ASP A 275 -30.56 22.64 18.50
C ASP A 275 -29.23 21.92 18.81
N TYR A 276 -29.05 20.72 18.27
CA TYR A 276 -27.78 19.99 18.46
C TYR A 276 -26.62 20.73 17.82
N VAL A 277 -25.58 20.95 18.63
CA VAL A 277 -24.32 21.53 18.21
C VAL A 277 -23.24 20.45 18.30
N TYR A 278 -22.51 20.23 17.19
CA TYR A 278 -21.39 19.31 17.19
C TYR A 278 -20.27 19.82 18.13
N PRO A 279 -19.66 18.93 18.91
CA PRO A 279 -18.51 19.34 19.74
C PRO A 279 -17.37 19.83 18.86
N GLU A 280 -16.62 20.80 19.35
CA GLU A 280 -15.35 21.17 18.76
C GLU A 280 -14.33 20.07 18.98
N MET A 281 -13.68 19.63 17.91
CA MET A 281 -12.60 18.65 17.97
C MET A 281 -11.39 19.12 17.18
N THR A 282 -10.22 18.76 17.66
CA THR A 282 -8.99 18.93 16.90
C THR A 282 -8.93 17.93 15.74
N GLU A 283 -8.14 18.23 14.74
CA GLU A 283 -7.90 17.33 13.60
C GLU A 283 -7.33 15.99 14.09
N GLU A 284 -6.44 16.01 15.09
CA GLU A 284 -5.91 14.81 15.75
C GLU A 284 -7.02 13.96 16.40
N SER A 285 -7.94 14.60 17.14
CA SER A 285 -9.06 13.89 17.80
C SER A 285 -10.02 13.29 16.78
N CYS A 286 -10.27 13.95 15.65
CA CYS A 286 -11.05 13.41 14.55
C CYS A 286 -10.35 12.20 13.90
N ALA A 287 -9.04 12.27 13.66
CA ALA A 287 -8.28 11.14 13.13
C ALA A 287 -8.35 9.92 14.06
N ARG A 288 -8.20 10.11 15.37
CA ARG A 288 -8.37 9.03 16.38
C ARG A 288 -9.78 8.45 16.35
N ARG A 289 -10.82 9.31 16.27
CA ARG A 289 -12.22 8.83 16.21
C ARG A 289 -12.49 8.03 14.94
N GLN A 290 -11.93 8.43 13.80
CA GLN A 290 -12.03 7.69 12.54
C GLN A 290 -11.26 6.36 12.60
N ALA A 291 -10.09 6.34 13.22
CA ALA A 291 -9.32 5.12 13.45
C ALA A 291 -10.06 4.09 14.32
N LYS A 292 -10.78 4.55 15.36
CA LYS A 292 -11.67 3.68 16.17
C LYS A 292 -12.73 2.98 15.33
N GLU A 293 -13.22 3.63 14.29
CA GLU A 293 -14.20 3.02 13.39
C GLU A 293 -13.58 1.90 12.54
N THR A 294 -12.38 2.12 12.04
CA THR A 294 -11.62 1.08 11.31
C THR A 294 -11.28 -0.10 12.24
N ASP A 295 -10.95 0.15 13.50
CA ASP A 295 -10.73 -0.89 14.50
C ASP A 295 -12.01 -1.70 14.79
N TYR A 296 -13.15 -1.02 14.88
CA TYR A 296 -14.43 -1.69 15.05
C TYR A 296 -14.78 -2.57 13.84
N MET A 297 -14.45 -2.15 12.62
CA MET A 297 -14.55 -3.01 11.44
C MET A 297 -13.71 -4.27 11.60
N MET A 298 -12.48 -4.17 12.12
CA MET A 298 -11.63 -5.32 12.38
C MET A 298 -12.19 -6.25 13.43
N GLU A 299 -12.81 -5.73 14.49
CA GLU A 299 -13.51 -6.52 15.49
C GLU A 299 -14.67 -7.30 14.87
N LEU A 300 -15.49 -6.64 14.06
CA LEU A 300 -16.60 -7.29 13.33
C LEU A 300 -16.10 -8.38 12.39
N LEU A 301 -14.97 -8.17 11.70
CA LEU A 301 -14.36 -9.18 10.82
C LEU A 301 -13.92 -10.42 11.61
N LEU A 302 -13.27 -10.23 12.77
CA LEU A 302 -12.86 -11.35 13.62
C LEU A 302 -14.07 -12.11 14.17
N ASN A 303 -15.15 -11.41 14.54
CA ASN A 303 -16.39 -12.01 15.01
C ASN A 303 -17.05 -12.84 13.89
N GLU A 304 -17.14 -12.32 12.66
CA GLU A 304 -17.68 -13.05 11.50
C GLU A 304 -16.88 -14.31 11.19
N LEU A 305 -15.54 -14.25 11.26
CA LEU A 305 -14.67 -15.42 11.08
C LEU A 305 -14.87 -16.44 12.21
N THR A 306 -15.10 -15.98 13.44
CA THR A 306 -15.35 -16.85 14.60
C THR A 306 -16.69 -17.58 14.46
N GLU A 307 -17.76 -16.86 14.12
CA GLU A 307 -19.10 -17.43 13.91
C GLU A 307 -19.13 -18.49 12.80
N ARG A 308 -18.30 -18.32 11.79
CA ARG A 308 -18.15 -19.26 10.67
C ARG A 308 -17.15 -20.40 10.95
N ASN A 309 -16.50 -20.42 12.10
CA ASN A 309 -15.42 -21.37 12.41
C ASN A 309 -14.23 -21.29 11.44
N LEU A 310 -13.92 -20.10 10.91
CA LEU A 310 -12.83 -19.85 9.98
C LEU A 310 -11.62 -19.18 10.63
N LEU A 311 -11.74 -18.70 11.87
CA LEU A 311 -10.70 -17.90 12.53
C LEU A 311 -9.36 -18.64 12.65
N ASP A 312 -9.40 -19.93 12.99
CA ASP A 312 -8.19 -20.77 13.16
C ASP A 312 -7.57 -21.23 11.83
N ASN A 313 -8.26 -21.01 10.71
CA ASN A 313 -7.80 -21.36 9.38
C ASN A 313 -7.66 -20.12 8.48
N THR A 314 -7.50 -18.95 9.07
CA THR A 314 -7.37 -17.70 8.33
C THR A 314 -6.19 -16.89 8.86
N THR A 315 -5.29 -16.52 7.95
CA THR A 315 -4.21 -15.58 8.22
C THR A 315 -4.63 -14.20 7.77
N ILE A 316 -4.39 -13.19 8.61
CA ILE A 316 -4.72 -11.79 8.31
C ILE A 316 -3.41 -11.00 8.22
N VAL A 317 -3.17 -10.42 7.06
CA VAL A 317 -2.06 -9.51 6.78
C VAL A 317 -2.59 -8.09 6.82
N VAL A 318 -2.00 -7.25 7.64
CA VAL A 318 -2.42 -5.86 7.83
C VAL A 318 -1.25 -4.93 7.57
N PHE A 319 -1.44 -3.95 6.72
CA PHE A 319 -0.46 -2.88 6.50
C PHE A 319 -1.18 -1.57 6.19
N THR A 320 -0.51 -0.45 6.40
CA THR A 320 -1.05 0.87 6.07
C THR A 320 -0.52 1.34 4.73
N ASP A 321 -1.38 1.95 3.93
CA ASP A 321 -1.05 2.42 2.58
C ASP A 321 -0.04 3.57 2.57
N HIS A 322 -0.20 4.55 3.47
CA HIS A 322 0.70 5.69 3.62
C HIS A 322 0.55 6.31 5.02
N TYR A 323 1.54 7.09 5.44
CA TYR A 323 1.38 7.91 6.65
C TYR A 323 0.30 8.98 6.45
N LEU A 324 -0.20 9.54 7.54
CA LEU A 324 -1.33 10.48 7.51
C LEU A 324 -0.93 11.89 7.00
N TYR A 325 -0.42 11.93 5.76
CA TYR A 325 0.03 13.17 5.12
C TYR A 325 -1.10 14.18 4.82
N THR A 326 -2.36 13.75 4.93
CA THR A 326 -3.55 14.55 4.59
C THR A 326 -4.03 15.45 5.71
N LEU A 327 -3.40 15.41 6.90
CA LEU A 327 -3.64 16.38 7.96
C LEU A 327 -3.34 17.80 7.46
N SER A 328 -4.21 18.75 7.80
CA SER A 328 -3.99 20.17 7.50
C SER A 328 -2.98 20.79 8.46
N ASP A 329 -3.04 20.39 9.74
CA ASP A 329 -2.05 20.72 10.76
C ASP A 329 -0.96 19.66 10.82
N GLN A 330 0.12 19.91 10.10
CA GLN A 330 1.25 18.99 10.02
C GLN A 330 2.07 18.92 11.31
N THR A 331 1.92 19.89 12.22
CA THR A 331 2.62 19.85 13.52
C THR A 331 2.16 18.70 14.40
N ILE A 332 1.01 18.10 14.08
CA ILE A 332 0.56 16.87 14.72
C ILE A 332 1.56 15.73 14.47
N LEU A 333 2.08 15.62 13.25
CA LEU A 333 3.03 14.56 12.89
C LEU A 333 4.38 14.71 13.63
N ASP A 334 4.81 15.96 13.91
CA ASP A 334 6.05 16.21 14.65
C ASP A 334 6.05 15.62 16.06
N LYS A 335 4.85 15.37 16.63
CA LYS A 335 4.70 14.73 17.94
C LYS A 335 4.97 13.21 17.91
N TYR A 336 4.79 12.59 16.76
CA TYR A 336 4.69 11.13 16.65
C TYR A 336 5.68 10.50 15.69
N LYS A 337 6.25 11.28 14.78
CA LYS A 337 7.06 10.80 13.67
C LYS A 337 8.33 11.60 13.51
N GLU A 338 9.28 11.01 12.82
CA GLU A 338 10.43 11.74 12.31
C GLU A 338 10.02 12.43 11.00
N THR A 339 9.99 13.76 11.02
CA THR A 339 9.46 14.58 9.92
C THR A 339 10.52 15.26 9.07
N ASP A 340 11.80 15.17 9.47
CA ASP A 340 12.91 15.86 8.78
C ASP A 340 13.32 15.19 7.46
N ASN A 341 12.91 13.94 7.24
CA ASN A 341 13.28 13.13 6.08
C ASN A 341 12.20 12.09 5.74
N ASN A 342 12.48 11.19 4.79
CA ASN A 342 11.52 10.19 4.35
C ASN A 342 11.21 9.08 5.39
N LEU A 343 11.86 9.07 6.57
CA LEU A 343 11.48 8.17 7.66
C LEU A 343 10.08 8.50 8.21
N ILE A 344 9.51 9.64 7.84
CA ILE A 344 8.09 9.95 8.06
C ILE A 344 7.16 8.88 7.48
N ASN A 345 7.59 8.12 6.46
CA ASN A 345 6.83 7.03 5.85
C ASN A 345 6.77 5.76 6.71
N HIS A 346 7.27 5.78 7.93
CA HIS A 346 7.16 4.68 8.89
C HIS A 346 5.69 4.39 9.22
N THR A 347 5.21 3.19 8.88
CA THR A 347 3.79 2.78 8.97
C THR A 347 3.65 1.37 9.51
N PRO A 348 2.48 0.97 10.04
CA PRO A 348 2.25 -0.38 10.53
C PRO A 348 2.32 -1.45 9.43
N PHE A 349 2.92 -2.58 9.76
CA PHE A 349 2.81 -3.84 9.04
C PHE A 349 2.92 -5.00 10.02
N PHE A 350 1.94 -5.90 10.00
CA PHE A 350 1.97 -7.12 10.78
C PHE A 350 1.15 -8.25 10.13
N ILE A 351 1.48 -9.48 10.50
CA ILE A 351 0.78 -10.70 10.07
C ILE A 351 0.25 -11.38 11.31
N TRP A 352 -1.05 -11.61 11.34
CA TRP A 352 -1.74 -12.18 12.48
C TRP A 352 -2.42 -13.51 12.14
N HIS A 353 -2.36 -14.43 13.08
CA HIS A 353 -3.08 -15.69 13.06
C HIS A 353 -3.50 -16.05 14.48
N ASN A 354 -4.64 -16.73 14.66
CA ASN A 354 -5.18 -17.02 16.00
C ASN A 354 -4.31 -17.94 16.85
N ASN A 355 -3.37 -18.67 16.25
CA ASN A 355 -2.39 -19.50 16.96
C ASN A 355 -1.34 -18.71 17.78
N LYS A 356 -1.42 -17.38 17.78
CA LYS A 356 -0.56 -16.47 18.56
C LYS A 356 0.94 -16.60 18.25
N ASP A 357 1.30 -16.61 16.99
CA ASP A 357 2.68 -16.63 16.48
C ASP A 357 3.40 -15.29 16.73
N LYS A 358 3.54 -14.91 17.98
CA LYS A 358 4.16 -13.64 18.36
C LYS A 358 5.63 -13.59 17.97
N LYS A 359 5.98 -12.63 17.13
CA LYS A 359 7.35 -12.35 16.70
C LYS A 359 7.51 -10.86 16.39
N THR A 360 8.62 -10.28 16.80
CA THR A 360 9.00 -8.92 16.41
C THR A 360 10.14 -9.00 15.40
N ILE A 361 9.95 -8.38 14.24
CA ILE A 361 10.96 -8.20 13.19
C ILE A 361 11.39 -6.73 13.27
N LYS A 362 12.69 -6.50 13.46
CA LYS A 362 13.28 -5.17 13.65
C LYS A 362 14.00 -4.67 12.40
N GLU A 363 14.27 -5.56 11.48
CA GLU A 363 14.91 -5.26 10.20
C GLU A 363 13.99 -4.32 9.41
N VAL A 364 14.63 -3.44 8.62
CA VAL A 364 13.88 -2.51 7.76
C VAL A 364 13.11 -3.27 6.70
N THR A 365 11.84 -2.96 6.56
CA THR A 365 10.98 -3.51 5.52
C THR A 365 10.22 -2.40 4.79
N SER A 366 9.75 -2.69 3.60
CA SER A 366 8.84 -1.85 2.85
C SER A 366 7.69 -2.67 2.28
N GLN A 367 6.74 -2.02 1.65
CA GLN A 367 5.62 -2.70 0.98
C GLN A 367 6.08 -3.70 -0.09
N LEU A 368 7.28 -3.54 -0.65
CA LEU A 368 7.88 -4.50 -1.58
C LEU A 368 8.18 -5.87 -0.95
N ASN A 369 8.34 -5.93 0.38
CA ASN A 369 8.61 -7.17 1.10
C ASN A 369 7.33 -7.96 1.42
N VAL A 370 6.16 -7.34 1.34
CA VAL A 370 4.89 -7.96 1.76
C VAL A 370 4.57 -9.19 0.92
N LEU A 371 4.61 -9.06 -0.41
CA LEU A 371 4.28 -10.18 -1.32
C LEU A 371 5.25 -11.37 -1.17
N PRO A 372 6.57 -11.23 -1.27
CA PRO A 372 7.50 -12.35 -1.09
C PRO A 372 7.37 -13.03 0.28
N THR A 373 7.12 -12.25 1.33
CA THR A 373 6.91 -12.78 2.69
C THR A 373 5.64 -13.62 2.78
N ILE A 374 4.53 -13.17 2.18
CA ILE A 374 3.29 -13.94 2.09
C ILE A 374 3.51 -15.24 1.31
N LEU A 375 4.17 -15.18 0.16
CA LEU A 375 4.43 -16.36 -0.67
C LEU A 375 5.24 -17.41 0.07
N ASN A 376 6.27 -17.01 0.80
CA ASN A 376 7.04 -17.92 1.64
C ASN A 376 6.19 -18.54 2.76
N LEU A 377 5.42 -17.73 3.48
CA LEU A 377 4.53 -18.21 4.55
C LEU A 377 3.50 -19.25 4.07
N TYR A 378 3.03 -19.11 2.84
CA TYR A 378 2.10 -20.06 2.22
C TYR A 378 2.80 -21.23 1.52
N GLY A 379 4.12 -21.22 1.43
CA GLY A 379 4.89 -22.25 0.72
C GLY A 379 4.60 -22.27 -0.78
N ILE A 380 4.15 -21.15 -1.33
CA ILE A 380 3.93 -20.98 -2.77
C ILE A 380 5.29 -20.87 -3.44
N ASP A 381 5.47 -21.63 -4.51
CA ASP A 381 6.71 -21.56 -5.28
C ASP A 381 6.75 -20.27 -6.12
N TYR A 382 7.88 -19.55 -6.03
CA TYR A 382 8.09 -18.32 -6.78
C TYR A 382 9.58 -18.10 -7.05
N THR A 383 9.87 -17.35 -8.08
CA THR A 383 11.23 -16.93 -8.43
C THR A 383 11.51 -15.58 -7.76
N SER A 384 12.42 -15.56 -6.77
CA SER A 384 12.66 -14.38 -5.93
C SER A 384 13.13 -13.17 -6.75
N ASN A 385 13.96 -13.38 -7.76
CA ASN A 385 14.45 -12.29 -8.60
C ASN A 385 13.37 -11.67 -9.52
N TYR A 386 12.14 -12.21 -9.53
CA TYR A 386 11.02 -11.58 -10.24
C TYR A 386 10.38 -10.42 -9.46
N TYR A 387 10.87 -10.15 -8.26
CA TYR A 387 10.42 -9.05 -7.40
C TYR A 387 11.57 -8.09 -7.09
N ILE A 388 11.22 -6.91 -6.62
CA ILE A 388 12.19 -5.91 -6.14
C ILE A 388 12.51 -6.16 -4.66
N GLY A 389 11.51 -6.53 -3.88
CA GLY A 389 11.67 -6.92 -2.48
C GLY A 389 11.92 -8.41 -2.32
N THR A 390 12.29 -8.81 -1.11
CA THR A 390 12.57 -10.20 -0.72
C THR A 390 11.75 -10.59 0.51
N ASP A 391 11.72 -11.89 0.85
CA ASP A 391 11.09 -12.40 2.06
C ASP A 391 11.74 -11.81 3.31
N ALA A 392 10.99 -11.06 4.09
CA ALA A 392 11.48 -10.42 5.32
C ALA A 392 11.59 -11.40 6.52
N LEU A 393 11.23 -12.66 6.34
CA LEU A 393 11.38 -13.73 7.33
C LEU A 393 12.56 -14.65 7.01
N ASP A 394 13.29 -14.39 5.93
CA ASP A 394 14.52 -15.11 5.60
C ASP A 394 15.57 -14.90 6.70
N ASN A 395 16.37 -15.95 6.98
CA ASN A 395 17.39 -15.89 8.03
C ASN A 395 18.52 -14.92 7.71
N ASN A 396 18.76 -14.67 6.42
CA ASN A 396 19.80 -13.78 5.91
C ASN A 396 19.24 -12.43 5.46
N TYR A 397 17.99 -12.13 5.83
CA TYR A 397 17.35 -10.88 5.43
C TYR A 397 18.06 -9.67 6.07
N HIS A 398 18.54 -8.79 5.22
CA HIS A 398 19.09 -7.47 5.57
C HIS A 398 18.37 -6.42 4.75
N GLY A 399 17.34 -5.84 5.35
CA GLY A 399 16.44 -4.93 4.65
C GLY A 399 16.98 -3.53 4.47
N SER A 400 16.58 -2.93 3.39
CA SER A 400 16.67 -1.49 3.17
C SER A 400 15.39 -1.00 2.49
N VAL A 401 15.08 0.26 2.70
CA VAL A 401 14.01 0.97 1.99
C VAL A 401 14.62 2.12 1.22
N PHE A 402 14.14 2.36 0.02
CA PHE A 402 14.45 3.55 -0.77
C PHE A 402 13.18 4.34 -1.07
N PHE A 403 13.34 5.64 -1.29
CA PHE A 403 12.25 6.59 -1.42
C PHE A 403 12.25 7.27 -2.80
N SER A 404 11.23 8.05 -3.07
CA SER A 404 11.01 8.66 -4.39
C SER A 404 12.08 9.68 -4.83
N ASP A 405 12.85 10.18 -3.91
CA ASP A 405 13.98 11.11 -4.12
C ASP A 405 15.34 10.40 -4.19
N TYR A 406 15.35 9.06 -4.27
CA TYR A 406 16.54 8.19 -4.26
C TYR A 406 17.27 8.13 -2.91
N SER A 407 16.75 8.78 -1.87
CA SER A 407 17.23 8.53 -0.52
C SER A 407 16.89 7.11 -0.06
N TRP A 408 17.65 6.58 0.90
CA TRP A 408 17.43 5.23 1.40
C TRP A 408 17.86 5.08 2.87
N TYR A 409 17.34 4.01 3.50
CA TYR A 409 17.61 3.69 4.90
C TYR A 409 17.74 2.17 5.09
N ASP A 410 18.73 1.73 5.88
CA ASP A 410 19.00 0.32 6.18
C ASP A 410 18.85 -0.07 7.67
N GLY A 411 18.25 0.81 8.45
CA GLY A 411 18.12 0.61 9.90
C GLY A 411 19.27 1.20 10.72
N SER A 412 20.37 1.54 10.09
CA SER A 412 21.58 2.08 10.73
C SER A 412 21.95 3.47 10.24
N ILE A 413 21.80 3.69 8.94
CA ILE A 413 22.15 4.96 8.29
C ILE A 413 21.01 5.39 7.36
N TYR A 414 20.78 6.69 7.29
CA TYR A 414 19.95 7.33 6.28
C TYR A 414 20.87 8.07 5.31
N VAL A 415 20.67 7.80 4.03
CA VAL A 415 21.49 8.35 2.94
C VAL A 415 20.61 9.19 2.03
N ASP A 416 21.06 10.41 1.75
CA ASP A 416 20.43 11.34 0.82
C ASP A 416 21.50 11.94 -0.09
N GLY A 417 21.18 12.05 -1.40
CA GLY A 417 22.15 12.50 -2.41
C GLY A 417 23.43 11.65 -2.46
N GLY A 418 23.37 10.39 -2.05
CA GLY A 418 24.51 9.45 -2.02
C GLY A 418 25.42 9.58 -0.80
N VAL A 419 25.11 10.48 0.15
CA VAL A 419 25.90 10.70 1.37
C VAL A 419 25.10 10.38 2.62
N VAL A 420 25.77 9.93 3.68
CA VAL A 420 25.12 9.69 4.97
C VAL A 420 24.74 11.02 5.61
N THR A 421 23.45 11.22 5.84
CA THR A 421 22.92 12.43 6.50
C THR A 421 22.48 12.16 7.93
N LYS A 422 22.27 10.87 8.28
CA LYS A 422 21.94 10.45 9.64
C LYS A 422 22.46 9.04 9.91
N GLY A 423 22.91 8.79 11.15
CA GLY A 423 23.36 7.48 11.61
C GLY A 423 24.85 7.42 11.85
N LYS A 424 25.43 6.22 11.75
CA LYS A 424 26.84 5.97 12.05
C LYS A 424 27.71 6.23 10.82
N GLU A 425 29.00 6.52 11.05
CA GLU A 425 29.98 6.51 9.98
C GLU A 425 30.07 5.11 9.33
N ILE A 426 30.23 5.08 8.03
CA ILE A 426 30.37 3.89 7.22
C ILE A 426 31.61 4.02 6.33
N ASP A 427 32.25 2.90 6.03
CA ASP A 427 33.34 2.88 5.05
C ASP A 427 32.84 3.37 3.68
N SER A 428 33.67 4.17 3.00
CA SER A 428 33.29 4.84 1.76
C SER A 428 33.02 3.86 0.61
N LEU A 429 33.78 2.75 0.53
CA LEU A 429 33.56 1.73 -0.52
C LEU A 429 32.24 0.97 -0.26
N LEU A 430 31.98 0.65 1.02
CA LEU A 430 30.69 0.01 1.38
C LEU A 430 29.50 0.94 1.13
N LEU A 431 29.65 2.25 1.35
CA LEU A 431 28.60 3.22 1.00
C LEU A 431 28.36 3.28 -0.52
N GLU A 432 29.43 3.25 -1.30
CA GLU A 432 29.36 3.24 -2.76
C GLU A 432 28.65 1.98 -3.27
N ASP A 433 29.01 0.80 -2.74
CA ASP A 433 28.36 -0.47 -3.08
C ASP A 433 26.87 -0.47 -2.73
N LYS A 434 26.49 0.07 -1.56
CA LYS A 434 25.07 0.18 -1.18
C LYS A 434 24.31 1.17 -2.08
N ASN A 435 24.88 2.33 -2.38
CA ASN A 435 24.30 3.28 -3.31
C ASN A 435 24.11 2.66 -4.70
N TYR A 436 25.09 1.90 -5.18
CA TYR A 436 25.00 1.18 -6.44
C TYR A 436 23.86 0.16 -6.41
N TYR A 437 23.73 -0.62 -5.34
CA TYR A 437 22.69 -1.62 -5.19
C TYR A 437 21.28 -1.00 -5.17
N ILE A 438 21.07 0.11 -4.46
CA ILE A 438 19.78 0.81 -4.47
C ILE A 438 19.42 1.33 -5.87
N ASN A 439 20.38 1.97 -6.56
CA ASN A 439 20.18 2.44 -7.92
C ASN A 439 19.89 1.27 -8.89
N TYR A 440 20.52 0.14 -8.67
CA TYR A 440 20.27 -1.09 -9.42
C TYR A 440 18.82 -1.60 -9.23
N LEU A 441 18.30 -1.64 -7.99
CA LEU A 441 16.91 -2.04 -7.72
C LEU A 441 15.92 -1.09 -8.39
N ILE A 442 16.17 0.22 -8.31
CA ILE A 442 15.36 1.24 -8.97
C ILE A 442 15.37 1.04 -10.50
N LYS A 443 16.55 0.84 -11.09
CA LYS A 443 16.70 0.57 -12.52
C LYS A 443 15.92 -0.68 -12.93
N LYS A 444 16.04 -1.77 -12.18
CA LYS A 444 15.30 -3.02 -12.42
C LYS A 444 13.80 -2.78 -12.41
N ASN A 445 13.27 -2.11 -11.37
CA ASN A 445 11.87 -1.75 -11.25
C ASN A 445 11.39 -0.98 -12.49
N ASP A 446 12.06 0.12 -12.78
CA ASP A 446 11.65 1.08 -13.78
C ASP A 446 11.69 0.50 -15.20
N LEU A 447 12.74 -0.24 -15.53
CA LEU A 447 12.86 -0.87 -16.85
C LEU A 447 11.89 -2.04 -17.05
N THR A 448 11.65 -2.85 -16.02
CA THR A 448 10.65 -3.93 -16.07
C THR A 448 9.28 -3.40 -16.43
N LEU A 449 8.87 -2.32 -15.79
CA LEU A 449 7.59 -1.66 -16.04
C LEU A 449 7.56 -0.97 -17.39
N LYS A 450 8.63 -0.22 -17.73
CA LYS A 450 8.78 0.52 -18.99
C LYS A 450 8.63 -0.37 -20.21
N TYR A 451 9.26 -1.52 -20.19
CA TYR A 451 9.28 -2.46 -21.33
C TYR A 451 8.19 -3.52 -21.25
N ASN A 452 7.38 -3.56 -20.19
CA ASN A 452 6.43 -4.65 -19.94
C ASN A 452 7.13 -6.02 -20.10
N TYR A 453 8.25 -6.17 -19.41
CA TYR A 453 9.21 -7.24 -19.68
C TYR A 453 8.63 -8.65 -19.46
N PHE A 454 7.74 -8.82 -18.49
CA PHE A 454 7.08 -10.12 -18.26
C PHE A 454 6.20 -10.58 -19.43
N LYS A 455 5.65 -9.66 -20.22
CA LYS A 455 4.98 -10.03 -21.46
C LYS A 455 5.94 -10.67 -22.45
N GLN A 456 7.16 -10.14 -22.55
CA GLN A 456 8.20 -10.69 -23.43
C GLN A 456 8.65 -12.08 -22.96
N ILE A 457 8.85 -12.30 -21.66
CA ILE A 457 9.18 -13.61 -21.09
C ILE A 457 8.08 -14.63 -21.46
N LYS A 458 6.82 -14.29 -21.20
CA LYS A 458 5.67 -15.17 -21.47
C LYS A 458 5.55 -15.52 -22.98
N GLU A 459 5.78 -14.56 -23.85
CA GLU A 459 5.76 -14.79 -25.30
C GLU A 459 6.90 -15.68 -25.77
N ARG A 460 8.09 -15.62 -25.14
CA ARG A 460 9.23 -16.53 -25.41
C ARG A 460 8.92 -17.93 -24.94
N GLN A 461 8.41 -18.12 -23.73
CA GLN A 461 8.02 -19.43 -23.19
C GLN A 461 6.98 -20.12 -24.06
N ASN A 462 5.99 -19.40 -24.56
CA ASN A 462 4.95 -19.94 -25.43
C ASN A 462 5.46 -20.29 -26.86
N LYS A 463 6.61 -19.79 -27.28
CA LYS A 463 7.22 -20.16 -28.58
C LYS A 463 8.14 -21.35 -28.51
N THR A 464 8.48 -21.80 -27.30
CA THR A 464 9.39 -22.93 -27.06
C THR A 464 8.63 -24.24 -26.80
N ILE A 465 7.30 -24.16 -26.72
CA ILE A 465 6.35 -25.29 -26.70
C ILE A 465 5.77 -25.47 -28.10
#